data_f38fce9a31f8772c29852d1860c6f0ee
#
_entry.id   f38fce9a31f8772c29852d1860c6f0ee
#
_cell.length_a   1.000
_cell.length_b   1.000
_cell.length_c   1.000
_cell.angle_alpha   90.00
_cell.angle_beta   90.00
_cell.angle_gamma   90.00
#
_symmetry.space_group_name_H-M   'P 1'
#
loop_
_entity.id
_entity.type
_entity.pdbx_description
1 polymer ?
#
loop_
_entity_poly.entity_id
_entity_poly.type
_entity_poly.pdbx_seq_one_letter_code
_entity_poly.pdbx_strand_id
1 'polypeptide(L)'
;MSRPAHGGGCARCHRTGARIVIIWPEGRICRRCYERATRIHGTCPGCAQHRLLPGLLDGTPACTDCTGIPSNFRCTRCAREDEPVRTGLCAHCCLADDLTTVLDDGTGTIAVAVRRWCRCRHRARW
;
A
#
# COMPACT_ATOMS: atom_id res chain seq x y z
N MET A 1 27.84 0.06 -20.49
CA MET A 1 27.26 -0.06 -20.24
C MET A 1 26.59 -0.70 -19.79
N SER A 2 26.35 -0.92 -19.52
CA SER A 2 25.82 -1.41 -19.20
C SER A 2 24.74 -1.66 -19.01
N ARG A 3 24.43 -2.20 -18.94
CA ARG A 3 23.35 -2.43 -18.83
C ARG A 3 22.86 -2.86 -17.92
N PRO A 4 22.50 -2.61 -17.56
CA PRO A 4 21.95 -2.88 -16.41
C PRO A 4 20.83 -3.63 -16.47
N ALA A 5 20.38 -3.76 -17.17
CA ALA A 5 19.23 -4.18 -17.25
C ALA A 5 18.88 -5.35 -16.65
N HIS A 6 18.98 -6.35 -17.17
CA HIS A 6 18.44 -7.47 -16.67
C HIS A 6 19.11 -7.84 -15.52
N GLY A 7 18.54 -8.37 -14.70
CA GLY A 7 19.10 -8.75 -13.52
C GLY A 7 19.56 -7.58 -12.78
N GLY A 8 19.28 -6.47 -13.29
CA GLY A 8 19.67 -5.26 -12.66
C GLY A 8 19.08 -5.16 -11.28
N GLY A 9 19.72 -4.48 -10.40
CA GLY A 9 19.30 -4.35 -9.05
C GLY A 9 18.10 -3.47 -8.87
N CYS A 10 17.58 -3.46 -7.64
CA CYS A 10 16.53 -2.55 -7.23
C CYS A 10 17.00 -1.11 -7.33
N ALA A 11 16.15 -0.22 -7.83
CA ALA A 11 16.51 1.18 -7.97
C ALA A 11 16.74 1.88 -6.63
N ARG A 12 16.23 1.32 -5.54
CA ARG A 12 16.38 1.91 -4.22
C ARG A 12 17.52 1.32 -3.41
N CYS A 13 17.56 0.01 -3.24
CA CYS A 13 18.59 -0.62 -2.42
C CYS A 13 19.77 -1.11 -3.24
N HIS A 14 19.66 -1.08 -4.56
CA HIS A 14 20.73 -1.47 -5.49
C HIS A 14 21.17 -2.92 -5.34
N ARG A 15 20.38 -3.74 -4.66
CA ARG A 15 20.75 -5.13 -4.47
C ARG A 15 20.50 -5.90 -5.76
N THR A 16 21.52 -6.59 -6.26
CA THR A 16 21.37 -7.44 -7.43
C THR A 16 20.79 -8.78 -7.00
N GLY A 17 20.05 -9.42 -7.90
CA GLY A 17 19.43 -10.70 -7.59
C GLY A 17 18.20 -10.61 -6.71
N ALA A 18 17.79 -9.42 -6.31
CA ALA A 18 16.58 -9.27 -5.52
C ALA A 18 15.35 -9.48 -6.41
N ARG A 19 14.30 -10.01 -5.80
CA ARG A 19 13.06 -10.24 -6.53
C ARG A 19 12.36 -8.91 -6.82
N ILE A 20 12.28 -8.56 -8.08
CA ILE A 20 11.60 -7.33 -8.50
C ILE A 20 10.11 -7.62 -8.58
N VAL A 21 9.30 -6.81 -7.91
CA VAL A 21 7.85 -7.00 -7.87
C VAL A 21 7.08 -5.91 -8.59
N ILE A 22 7.69 -4.76 -8.85
CA ILE A 22 7.01 -3.67 -9.53
C ILE A 22 8.04 -2.74 -10.16
N ILE A 23 7.60 -2.00 -11.17
CA ILE A 23 8.44 -0.99 -11.81
C ILE A 23 7.75 0.36 -11.60
N TRP A 24 8.43 1.27 -10.93
CA TRP A 24 7.97 2.63 -10.68
C TRP A 24 8.77 3.62 -11.51
N PRO A 25 8.41 4.89 -11.53
CA PRO A 25 9.15 5.87 -12.34
C PRO A 25 10.65 5.90 -12.07
N GLU A 26 11.07 5.57 -10.86
CA GLU A 26 12.49 5.53 -10.50
C GLU A 26 13.19 4.26 -10.97
N GLY A 27 12.43 3.22 -11.38
CA GLY A 27 12.97 2.00 -11.89
C GLY A 27 12.41 0.76 -11.22
N ARG A 28 13.18 -0.31 -11.24
CA ARG A 28 12.77 -1.59 -10.68
C ARG A 28 12.82 -1.57 -9.16
N ILE A 29 11.78 -2.08 -8.54
CA ILE A 29 11.66 -2.07 -7.08
C ILE A 29 11.55 -3.52 -6.60
N CYS A 30 12.42 -3.90 -5.68
CA CYS A 30 12.38 -5.24 -5.11
C CYS A 30 11.29 -5.34 -4.05
N ARG A 31 10.93 -6.59 -3.72
CA ARG A 31 9.86 -6.84 -2.77
C ARG A 31 10.10 -6.17 -1.42
N ARG A 32 11.32 -6.23 -0.91
CA ARG A 32 11.63 -5.62 0.39
C ARG A 32 11.43 -4.11 0.37
N CYS A 33 11.91 -3.45 -0.68
CA CYS A 33 11.74 -2.00 -0.79
C CYS A 33 10.28 -1.62 -1.01
N TYR A 34 9.55 -2.42 -1.78
CA TYR A 34 8.13 -2.21 -1.98
C TYR A 34 7.37 -2.33 -0.67
N GLU A 35 7.61 -3.39 0.12
CA GLU A 35 6.94 -3.56 1.41
C GLU A 35 7.26 -2.43 2.38
N ARG A 36 8.51 -1.99 2.37
CA ARG A 36 8.92 -0.89 3.24
C ARG A 36 8.26 0.41 2.81
N ALA A 37 8.24 0.68 1.53
CA ALA A 37 7.67 1.92 1.00
C ALA A 37 6.17 2.02 1.25
N THR A 38 5.45 0.91 1.14
CA THR A 38 4.00 0.89 1.31
C THR A 38 3.57 0.91 2.78
N ARG A 39 4.51 1.10 3.70
CA ARG A 39 4.20 1.26 5.12
C ARG A 39 4.49 2.66 5.63
N ILE A 40 4.96 3.54 4.79
CA ILE A 40 5.28 4.91 5.18
C ILE A 40 4.05 5.78 4.99
N HIS A 41 3.55 6.33 6.07
CA HIS A 41 2.43 7.29 6.05
C HIS A 41 2.90 8.59 6.67
N GLY A 42 2.44 9.70 6.13
CA GLY A 42 2.82 11.00 6.67
C GLY A 42 2.34 12.12 5.78
N THR A 43 2.88 13.30 6.02
CA THR A 43 2.55 14.48 5.22
C THR A 43 3.43 14.51 3.98
N CYS A 44 2.81 14.51 2.80
CA CYS A 44 3.55 14.56 1.55
C CYS A 44 4.18 15.94 1.37
N PRO A 45 5.48 16.02 1.08
CA PRO A 45 6.13 17.31 0.88
C PRO A 45 5.67 18.02 -0.41
N GLY A 46 5.08 17.28 -1.34
CA GLY A 46 4.64 17.87 -2.60
C GLY A 46 3.25 18.48 -2.54
N CYS A 47 2.31 17.87 -1.81
CA CYS A 47 0.93 18.34 -1.76
C CYS A 47 0.44 18.64 -0.34
N ALA A 48 1.27 18.41 0.67
CA ALA A 48 0.98 18.70 2.06
C ALA A 48 -0.20 17.89 2.64
N GLN A 49 -0.63 16.84 1.96
CA GLN A 49 -1.70 15.98 2.45
C GLN A 49 -1.13 14.79 3.22
N HIS A 50 -1.86 14.34 4.22
CA HIS A 50 -1.47 13.15 4.97
C HIS A 50 -1.90 11.92 4.18
N ARG A 51 -0.94 11.16 3.68
CA ARG A 51 -1.20 10.05 2.77
C ARG A 51 -0.16 8.94 2.94
N LEU A 52 -0.38 7.82 2.24
CA LEU A 52 0.66 6.82 2.04
C LEU A 52 1.74 7.43 1.14
N LEU A 53 2.99 7.25 1.50
CA LEU A 53 4.13 7.88 0.83
C LEU A 53 5.08 6.83 0.27
N PRO A 54 4.70 6.11 -0.80
CA PRO A 54 5.55 5.05 -1.35
C PRO A 54 6.65 5.56 -2.27
N GLY A 55 6.50 6.75 -2.81
CA GLY A 55 7.47 7.32 -3.73
C GLY A 55 8.53 8.15 -3.04
N LEU A 56 9.44 8.69 -3.84
CA LEU A 56 10.47 9.59 -3.35
C LEU A 56 10.46 10.87 -4.17
N LEU A 57 10.48 12.00 -3.48
CA LEU A 57 10.58 13.31 -4.08
C LEU A 57 11.83 13.96 -3.48
N ASP A 58 12.89 14.07 -4.26
CA ASP A 58 14.19 14.54 -3.79
C ASP A 58 14.68 13.77 -2.57
N GLY A 59 14.48 12.44 -2.61
CA GLY A 59 14.92 11.57 -1.52
C GLY A 59 13.99 11.52 -0.32
N THR A 60 12.90 12.29 -0.32
CA THR A 60 11.95 12.34 0.77
C THR A 60 10.68 11.57 0.38
N PRO A 61 10.13 10.74 1.28
CA PRO A 61 8.90 10.01 0.94
C PRO A 61 7.77 10.96 0.53
N ALA A 62 7.08 10.59 -0.53
CA ALA A 62 6.00 11.40 -1.09
C ALA A 62 4.90 10.50 -1.66
N CYS A 63 3.72 11.08 -1.88
CA CYS A 63 2.56 10.32 -2.33
C CYS A 63 2.67 9.92 -3.80
N THR A 64 1.78 9.03 -4.24
CA THR A 64 1.78 8.55 -5.61
C THR A 64 1.53 9.66 -6.62
N ASP A 65 0.65 10.59 -6.29
CA ASP A 65 0.32 11.67 -7.22
C ASP A 65 1.50 12.61 -7.46
N CYS A 66 2.26 12.91 -6.43
CA CYS A 66 3.40 13.83 -6.55
C CYS A 66 4.62 13.17 -7.18
N THR A 67 4.71 11.84 -7.15
CA THR A 67 5.86 11.11 -7.67
C THR A 67 5.58 10.40 -8.99
N GLY A 68 4.34 10.43 -9.48
CA GLY A 68 4.01 9.79 -10.74
C GLY A 68 3.89 8.28 -10.69
N ILE A 69 3.74 7.70 -9.51
CA ILE A 69 3.55 6.26 -9.38
C ILE A 69 2.13 5.92 -9.84
N PRO A 70 1.97 5.03 -10.84
CA PRO A 70 0.64 4.72 -11.36
C PRO A 70 -0.18 3.78 -10.49
N SER A 71 0.44 3.18 -9.47
CA SER A 71 -0.26 2.25 -8.60
C SER A 71 -1.30 2.96 -7.76
N ASN A 72 -2.46 2.32 -7.58
CA ASN A 72 -3.53 2.84 -6.74
C ASN A 72 -3.56 2.03 -5.45
N PHE A 73 -3.21 2.67 -4.35
CA PHE A 73 -3.18 2.03 -3.04
C PHE A 73 -4.44 2.30 -2.22
N ARG A 74 -5.41 3.00 -2.79
CA ARG A 74 -6.63 3.35 -2.06
C ARG A 74 -7.59 2.17 -2.03
N CYS A 75 -8.04 1.82 -0.84
CA CYS A 75 -9.04 0.76 -0.67
C CYS A 75 -10.36 1.24 -1.25
N THR A 76 -10.99 0.39 -2.08
CA THR A 76 -12.26 0.74 -2.72
C THR A 76 -13.41 0.80 -1.72
N ARG A 77 -13.24 0.20 -0.55
CA ARG A 77 -14.31 0.13 0.45
C ARG A 77 -14.21 1.22 1.52
N CYS A 78 -13.02 1.42 2.09
CA CYS A 78 -12.85 2.38 3.17
C CYS A 78 -12.04 3.61 2.77
N ALA A 79 -11.54 3.65 1.54
CA ALA A 79 -10.77 4.76 0.99
C ALA A 79 -9.41 4.99 1.66
N ARG A 80 -9.00 4.11 2.58
CA ARG A 80 -7.70 4.21 3.20
C ARG A 80 -6.62 3.79 2.20
N GLU A 81 -5.51 4.49 2.21
CA GLU A 81 -4.36 4.12 1.38
C GLU A 81 -3.45 3.17 2.15
N ASP A 82 -3.19 2.01 1.57
CA ASP A 82 -2.31 1.02 2.19
C ASP A 82 -1.96 -0.02 1.12
N GLU A 83 -1.03 -0.90 1.43
CA GLU A 83 -0.73 -1.99 0.51
C GLU A 83 -1.96 -2.89 0.39
N PRO A 84 -2.47 -3.13 -0.83
CA PRO A 84 -3.65 -3.96 -0.98
C PRO A 84 -3.31 -5.43 -0.72
N VAL A 85 -4.19 -6.10 0.02
CA VAL A 85 -4.08 -7.54 0.28
C VAL A 85 -4.80 -8.32 -0.82
N ARG A 86 -5.98 -7.81 -1.22
CA ARG A 86 -6.71 -8.32 -2.38
C ARG A 86 -6.95 -7.16 -3.32
N THR A 87 -7.37 -7.46 -4.53
CA THR A 87 -7.60 -6.43 -5.53
C THR A 87 -8.51 -5.34 -4.97
N GLY A 88 -7.95 -4.16 -4.79
CA GLY A 88 -8.68 -2.99 -4.34
C GLY A 88 -9.05 -2.95 -2.87
N LEU A 89 -8.60 -3.92 -2.05
CA LEU A 89 -8.97 -3.97 -0.63
C LEU A 89 -7.76 -3.95 0.28
N CYS A 90 -7.82 -3.15 1.33
CA CYS A 90 -6.79 -3.14 2.36
C CYS A 90 -6.93 -4.34 3.29
N ALA A 91 -5.92 -4.56 4.15
CA ALA A 91 -5.90 -5.69 5.07
C ALA A 91 -7.11 -5.71 6.01
N HIS A 92 -7.51 -4.56 6.52
CA HIS A 92 -8.64 -4.49 7.44
C HIS A 92 -9.95 -4.86 6.78
N CYS A 93 -10.17 -4.41 5.54
CA CYS A 93 -11.40 -4.76 4.82
C CYS A 93 -11.42 -6.23 4.42
N CYS A 94 -10.26 -6.79 4.06
CA CYS A 94 -10.15 -8.21 3.77
C CYS A 94 -10.45 -9.03 5.03
N LEU A 95 -9.89 -8.63 6.17
CA LEU A 95 -10.15 -9.31 7.43
C LEU A 95 -11.62 -9.23 7.80
N ALA A 96 -12.24 -8.06 7.58
CA ALA A 96 -13.67 -7.90 7.86
C ALA A 96 -14.51 -8.87 7.03
N ASP A 97 -14.18 -9.04 5.74
CA ASP A 97 -14.88 -10.00 4.89
C ASP A 97 -14.70 -11.43 5.38
N ASP A 98 -13.45 -11.78 5.73
CA ASP A 98 -13.15 -13.14 6.19
C ASP A 98 -13.87 -13.45 7.50
N LEU A 99 -13.87 -12.51 8.43
CA LEU A 99 -14.57 -12.68 9.71
C LEU A 99 -16.08 -12.79 9.50
N THR A 100 -16.64 -11.97 8.61
CA THR A 100 -18.06 -12.05 8.29
C THR A 100 -18.42 -13.42 7.75
N THR A 101 -17.61 -13.95 6.83
CA THR A 101 -17.85 -15.26 6.23
C THR A 101 -17.79 -16.37 7.27
N VAL A 102 -16.78 -16.32 8.17
CA VAL A 102 -16.59 -17.35 9.17
C VAL A 102 -17.66 -17.30 10.26
N LEU A 103 -18.08 -16.09 10.65
CA LEU A 103 -18.98 -15.90 11.78
C LEU A 103 -20.45 -15.70 11.37
N ASP A 104 -20.74 -15.75 10.09
CA ASP A 104 -22.08 -15.45 9.59
C ASP A 104 -23.11 -16.43 10.17
N ASP A 105 -24.13 -15.87 10.81
CA ASP A 105 -25.23 -16.63 11.39
C ASP A 105 -26.54 -16.47 10.59
N GLY A 106 -26.47 -15.82 9.44
CA GLY A 106 -27.62 -15.63 8.58
C GLY A 106 -28.46 -14.41 8.90
N THR A 107 -28.15 -13.68 9.96
CA THR A 107 -28.94 -12.50 10.35
C THR A 107 -28.37 -11.19 9.85
N GLY A 108 -27.10 -11.17 9.43
CA GLY A 108 -26.41 -9.94 9.04
C GLY A 108 -25.88 -9.11 10.20
N THR A 109 -26.20 -9.47 11.43
CA THR A 109 -25.78 -8.75 12.63
C THR A 109 -24.26 -8.74 12.77
N ILE A 110 -23.64 -9.88 12.53
CA ILE A 110 -22.19 -10.02 12.64
C ILE A 110 -21.49 -9.15 11.61
N ALA A 111 -22.01 -9.09 10.39
CA ALA A 111 -21.40 -8.26 9.33
C ALA A 111 -21.40 -6.79 9.73
N VAL A 112 -22.48 -6.31 10.34
CA VAL A 112 -22.57 -4.91 10.79
C VAL A 112 -21.54 -4.66 11.90
N ALA A 113 -21.42 -5.57 12.85
CA ALA A 113 -20.47 -5.44 13.95
C ALA A 113 -19.03 -5.42 13.46
N VAL A 114 -18.68 -6.29 12.51
CA VAL A 114 -17.34 -6.37 11.97
C VAL A 114 -16.99 -5.09 11.19
N ARG A 115 -17.93 -4.57 10.41
CA ARG A 115 -17.68 -3.33 9.68
C ARG A 115 -17.47 -2.16 10.63
N ARG A 116 -18.21 -2.11 11.72
CA ARG A 116 -18.06 -1.07 12.73
C ARG A 116 -16.69 -1.16 13.38
N TRP A 117 -16.27 -2.36 13.74
CA TRP A 117 -14.94 -2.61 14.29
C TRP A 117 -13.85 -2.16 13.33
N CYS A 118 -13.98 -2.51 12.06
CA CYS A 118 -13.00 -2.14 11.04
C CYS A 118 -12.85 -0.61 10.93
N ARG A 119 -13.96 0.12 10.94
CA ARG A 119 -13.91 1.58 10.88
C ARG A 119 -13.24 2.18 12.10
N CYS A 120 -13.52 1.63 13.29
CA CYS A 120 -12.89 2.10 14.51
C CYS A 120 -11.38 1.87 14.49
N ARG A 121 -10.96 0.72 13.98
CA ARG A 121 -9.53 0.42 13.86
C ARG A 121 -8.84 1.40 12.92
N HIS A 122 -9.48 1.72 11.81
CA HIS A 122 -8.89 2.67 10.86
C HIS A 122 -8.72 4.05 11.50
N ARG A 123 -9.70 4.50 12.28
CA ARG A 123 -9.60 5.79 12.95
C ARG A 123 -8.54 5.77 14.05
N ALA A 124 -8.47 4.70 14.79
CA ALA A 124 -7.54 4.61 15.92
C ALA A 124 -6.08 4.67 15.48
N ARG A 125 -5.79 4.42 14.23
CA ARG A 125 -4.42 4.47 13.75
C ARG A 125 -3.91 5.89 13.59
N TRP A 126 -4.78 6.83 13.52
CA TRP A 126 -4.40 8.22 13.31
C TRP A 126 -4.80 9.09 14.51
#